data_0977acd2c338f8a7266ab28068e7bb3c
#
_entry.id   0977acd2c338f8a7266ab28068e7bb3c
#
_cell.length_a   1.000
_cell.length_b   1.000
_cell.length_c   1.000
_cell.angle_alpha   90.00
_cell.angle_beta   90.00
_cell.angle_gamma   90.00
#
_symmetry.space_group_name_H-M   'P 1'
#
loop_
_entity.id
_entity.type
_entity.pdbx_description
1 polymer ?
#
loop_
_entity_poly.entity_id
_entity_poly.type
_entity_poly.pdbx_seq_one_letter_code
_entity_poly.pdbx_strand_id
1 'polypeptide(L)'
;RAALRHRAVLLLGEHGPVEVAREQAAPRRAAVLFSGQGSQRLGTGRALAARFPVFARAFDDVTAALDAHLDRPVRDVAWGTGDDAAALLDETGWTQPALFAVEVALFRLVTALGLRPAAVGGHSIGEITAAHVAGVLSLDDAARLVAARATLMQALPAGGAMVAVEASEDEVAPLLGDRVALAAVNGPASVVVAGDDDAVTALAAELADRGRRTSRLAVSHAFHSPRMEPMLEEFRGVVAGLTFCEPRIPLVSNLTGELGPTAATDPGYWVRHVRGTVRFADGVRSLAADGVDVFVELGPGGVLSAMARETLGPDTAAHVVPVLRRDRPEETSFAVALGRLHALGVPMDWHAFHAGTGARRVPLPTYAFRGVRYWPAPPTPGNPGGSPGLFPASGARTATEPGPDARVVTNPASATARPDPVPTGTAAGDPGEDRAGTDPGARYAVMPPAVRERALLDLVRTHTAAVLGHPDPAEIGVRSVFKELGLDSLAGVELCDRLARDTGLRLPATLVFGFPTPELAAREVSALLGPGPQEPCGPELAGLEAALDGLSGDGPDRRAVADRLEVLAAGLRRPAAQPGGPPDEDLDSVSVDRLLDIIDEEFDTA
;
A
#
# COMPACT_ATOMS: atom_id res chain seq x y z
N ARG A 1 -20.17 -11.58 18.71
CA ARG A 1 -21.07 -12.07 17.65
C ARG A 1 -20.41 -13.20 16.87
N ALA A 2 -21.19 -13.99 16.14
CA ALA A 2 -20.66 -15.00 15.22
C ALA A 2 -19.79 -14.34 14.15
N ALA A 3 -18.64 -14.94 13.85
CA ALA A 3 -17.78 -14.51 12.76
C ALA A 3 -18.43 -14.99 11.43
N LEU A 4 -19.13 -14.08 10.77
CA LEU A 4 -19.79 -14.35 9.49
C LEU A 4 -18.81 -14.25 8.33
N ARG A 5 -19.26 -14.73 7.17
CA ARG A 5 -18.48 -14.76 5.94
C ARG A 5 -18.23 -13.36 5.35
N HIS A 6 -19.25 -12.51 5.34
CA HIS A 6 -19.11 -11.10 4.93
C HIS A 6 -18.69 -10.28 6.13
N ARG A 7 -17.56 -9.62 6.03
CA ARG A 7 -16.95 -8.84 7.12
C ARG A 7 -16.61 -7.44 6.63
N ALA A 8 -16.90 -6.46 7.47
CA ALA A 8 -16.40 -5.11 7.32
C ALA A 8 -15.71 -4.70 8.61
N VAL A 9 -14.65 -3.92 8.49
CA VAL A 9 -13.89 -3.37 9.60
C VAL A 9 -13.97 -1.87 9.55
N LEU A 10 -14.40 -1.28 10.67
CA LEU A 10 -14.52 0.15 10.83
C LEU A 10 -13.52 0.59 11.90
N LEU A 11 -12.69 1.56 11.59
CA LEU A 11 -11.86 2.27 12.54
C LEU A 11 -12.69 3.43 13.10
N LEU A 12 -12.86 3.46 14.43
CA LEU A 12 -13.56 4.55 15.12
C LEU A 12 -12.54 5.60 15.56
N GLY A 13 -12.59 6.76 14.96
CA GLY A 13 -11.81 7.94 15.32
C GLY A 13 -12.69 9.06 15.87
N GLU A 14 -12.09 10.20 16.19
CA GLU A 14 -12.80 11.41 16.68
C GLU A 14 -13.85 11.91 15.69
N HIS A 15 -13.62 11.69 14.39
CA HIS A 15 -14.50 12.12 13.31
C HIS A 15 -15.52 11.05 12.87
N GLY A 16 -15.66 9.97 13.62
CA GLY A 16 -16.60 8.89 13.35
C GLY A 16 -15.97 7.64 12.74
N PRO A 17 -16.78 6.68 12.26
CA PRO A 17 -16.30 5.42 11.73
C PRO A 17 -15.77 5.58 10.29
N VAL A 18 -14.55 5.08 10.05
CA VAL A 18 -13.96 4.95 8.71
C VAL A 18 -13.88 3.47 8.35
N GLU A 19 -14.42 3.06 7.21
CA GLU A 19 -14.31 1.70 6.73
C GLU A 19 -12.90 1.45 6.19
N VAL A 20 -12.18 0.50 6.80
CA VAL A 20 -10.80 0.16 6.44
C VAL A 20 -10.68 -1.13 5.64
N ALA A 21 -11.70 -1.99 5.70
CA ALA A 21 -11.76 -3.21 4.92
C ALA A 21 -13.20 -3.72 4.81
N ARG A 22 -13.55 -4.30 3.65
CA ARG A 22 -14.79 -5.04 3.43
C ARG A 22 -14.51 -6.22 2.53
N GLU A 23 -14.63 -7.44 3.09
CA GLU A 23 -14.19 -8.65 2.43
C GLU A 23 -15.17 -9.81 2.65
N GLN A 24 -15.05 -10.82 1.78
CA GLN A 24 -15.65 -12.11 2.02
C GLN A 24 -14.60 -13.07 2.60
N ALA A 25 -14.69 -13.32 3.89
CA ALA A 25 -13.75 -14.16 4.60
C ALA A 25 -13.75 -15.59 4.07
N ALA A 26 -12.55 -16.11 3.82
CA ALA A 26 -12.28 -17.49 3.44
C ALA A 26 -11.11 -18.04 4.27
N PRO A 27 -10.92 -19.36 4.35
CA PRO A 27 -9.66 -19.91 4.87
C PRO A 27 -8.49 -19.35 4.07
N ARG A 28 -7.48 -18.80 4.74
CA ARG A 28 -6.33 -18.17 4.14
C ARG A 28 -5.05 -18.85 4.56
N ARG A 29 -4.09 -18.87 3.65
CA ARG A 29 -2.74 -19.35 3.89
C ARG A 29 -1.78 -18.16 3.92
N ALA A 30 -1.40 -17.73 5.12
CA ALA A 30 -0.60 -16.54 5.33
C ALA A 30 0.90 -16.86 5.39
N ALA A 31 1.75 -16.08 4.70
CA ALA A 31 3.18 -16.02 4.95
C ALA A 31 3.56 -14.70 5.62
N VAL A 32 4.60 -14.73 6.44
CA VAL A 32 5.20 -13.55 7.08
C VAL A 32 6.51 -13.22 6.39
N LEU A 33 6.68 -11.93 6.05
CA LEU A 33 7.88 -11.38 5.45
C LEU A 33 8.54 -10.39 6.41
N PHE A 34 9.87 -10.51 6.60
CA PHE A 34 10.67 -9.64 7.45
C PHE A 34 11.50 -8.68 6.61
N SER A 35 11.47 -7.40 6.95
CA SER A 35 12.07 -6.32 6.17
C SER A 35 13.60 -6.39 6.18
N GLY A 36 14.22 -5.80 5.17
CA GLY A 36 15.65 -5.55 5.13
C GLY A 36 16.02 -4.14 5.60
N GLN A 37 17.32 -3.86 5.55
CA GLN A 37 17.88 -2.54 5.80
C GLN A 37 17.31 -1.50 4.83
N GLY A 38 17.16 -0.24 5.28
CA GLY A 38 16.50 0.85 4.56
C GLY A 38 15.04 1.08 5.01
N SER A 39 14.48 0.17 5.81
CA SER A 39 13.15 0.33 6.39
C SER A 39 13.17 0.92 7.82
N GLN A 40 14.35 0.95 8.48
CA GLN A 40 14.52 1.41 9.86
C GLN A 40 14.01 2.85 10.06
N ARG A 41 13.47 3.09 11.25
CA ARG A 41 13.00 4.41 11.68
C ARG A 41 13.16 4.53 13.19
N LEU A 42 13.69 5.66 13.63
CA LEU A 42 13.87 5.97 15.04
C LEU A 42 12.52 5.88 15.79
N GLY A 43 12.51 5.21 16.92
CA GLY A 43 11.36 5.05 17.77
C GLY A 43 10.38 3.95 17.34
N THR A 44 10.64 3.20 16.26
CA THR A 44 9.77 2.11 15.80
C THR A 44 9.54 1.08 16.90
N GLY A 45 8.26 0.73 17.12
CA GLY A 45 7.83 -0.21 18.16
C GLY A 45 7.62 0.40 19.53
N ARG A 46 7.99 1.67 19.76
CA ARG A 46 7.85 2.31 21.09
C ARG A 46 6.39 2.40 21.52
N ALA A 47 5.49 2.82 20.64
CA ALA A 47 4.07 2.90 20.93
C ALA A 47 3.46 1.50 21.14
N LEU A 48 3.88 0.52 20.34
CA LEU A 48 3.45 -0.87 20.52
C LEU A 48 3.94 -1.48 21.83
N ALA A 49 5.16 -1.18 22.27
CA ALA A 49 5.70 -1.63 23.56
C ALA A 49 4.92 -1.04 24.73
N ALA A 50 4.55 0.23 24.66
CA ALA A 50 3.71 0.87 25.68
C ALA A 50 2.31 0.23 25.77
N ARG A 51 1.77 -0.21 24.62
CA ARG A 51 0.41 -0.74 24.50
C ARG A 51 0.31 -2.24 24.76
N PHE A 52 1.30 -3.03 24.31
CA PHE A 52 1.25 -4.49 24.31
C PHE A 52 2.41 -5.10 25.12
N PRO A 53 2.14 -5.61 26.33
CA PRO A 53 3.18 -6.23 27.16
C PRO A 53 3.92 -7.41 26.50
N VAL A 54 3.27 -8.08 25.53
CA VAL A 54 3.90 -9.18 24.77
C VAL A 54 5.01 -8.62 23.88
N PHE A 55 4.76 -7.50 23.18
CA PHE A 55 5.77 -6.82 22.38
C PHE A 55 6.91 -6.31 23.25
N ALA A 56 6.58 -5.61 24.34
CA ALA A 56 7.59 -5.05 25.24
C ALA A 56 8.55 -6.12 25.76
N ARG A 57 8.02 -7.22 26.31
CA ARG A 57 8.86 -8.33 26.80
C ARG A 57 9.71 -8.95 25.70
N ALA A 58 9.13 -9.20 24.52
CA ALA A 58 9.87 -9.78 23.41
C ALA A 58 11.00 -8.86 22.95
N PHE A 59 10.75 -7.54 22.90
CA PHE A 59 11.78 -6.55 22.56
C PHE A 59 12.88 -6.50 23.62
N ASP A 60 12.50 -6.54 24.91
CA ASP A 60 13.45 -6.58 26.03
C ASP A 60 14.35 -7.83 25.99
N ASP A 61 13.76 -9.01 25.77
CA ASP A 61 14.49 -10.27 25.68
C ASP A 61 15.51 -10.24 24.52
N VAL A 62 15.09 -9.73 23.33
CA VAL A 62 15.95 -9.67 22.15
C VAL A 62 17.06 -8.64 22.32
N THR A 63 16.74 -7.44 22.82
CA THR A 63 17.77 -6.42 23.05
C THR A 63 18.78 -6.87 24.11
N ALA A 64 18.35 -7.52 25.18
CA ALA A 64 19.26 -8.07 26.19
C ALA A 64 20.22 -9.13 25.60
N ALA A 65 19.75 -9.99 24.68
CA ALA A 65 20.58 -10.97 24.00
C ALA A 65 21.60 -10.29 23.05
N LEU A 66 21.19 -9.25 22.32
CA LEU A 66 22.05 -8.50 21.42
C LEU A 66 23.11 -7.67 22.17
N ASP A 67 22.71 -7.02 23.28
CA ASP A 67 23.56 -6.15 24.09
C ASP A 67 24.74 -6.90 24.72
N ALA A 68 24.64 -8.23 24.87
CA ALA A 68 25.76 -9.07 25.30
C ALA A 68 26.93 -9.12 24.28
N HIS A 69 26.69 -8.69 23.04
CA HIS A 69 27.63 -8.76 21.91
C HIS A 69 27.94 -7.39 21.27
N LEU A 70 27.35 -6.33 21.79
CA LEU A 70 27.48 -4.97 21.27
C LEU A 70 28.02 -4.05 22.39
N ASP A 71 28.62 -2.94 22.00
CA ASP A 71 29.26 -1.98 22.93
C ASP A 71 28.29 -0.94 23.52
N ARG A 72 27.05 -0.90 23.02
CA ARG A 72 25.99 0.00 23.46
C ARG A 72 24.63 -0.71 23.43
N PRO A 73 23.69 -0.40 24.32
CA PRO A 73 22.36 -0.97 24.29
C PRO A 73 21.62 -0.62 22.99
N VAL A 74 21.08 -1.66 22.31
CA VAL A 74 20.30 -1.50 21.06
C VAL A 74 19.11 -0.58 21.25
N ARG A 75 18.46 -0.65 22.41
CA ARG A 75 17.32 0.21 22.76
C ARG A 75 17.68 1.71 22.71
N ASP A 76 18.87 2.07 23.20
CA ASP A 76 19.31 3.46 23.25
C ASP A 76 19.52 4.04 21.85
N VAL A 77 19.88 3.20 20.88
CA VAL A 77 19.97 3.58 19.47
C VAL A 77 18.60 3.55 18.80
N ALA A 78 17.87 2.46 18.95
CA ALA A 78 16.57 2.28 18.26
C ALA A 78 15.50 3.27 18.75
N TRP A 79 15.52 3.65 20.03
CA TRP A 79 14.53 4.53 20.67
C TRP A 79 15.16 5.79 21.29
N GLY A 80 16.39 6.09 20.97
CA GLY A 80 17.07 7.29 21.44
C GLY A 80 16.33 8.58 21.12
N THR A 81 16.68 9.64 21.83
CA THR A 81 16.11 10.99 21.65
C THR A 81 17.21 12.03 21.39
N GLY A 82 18.49 11.62 21.37
CA GLY A 82 19.63 12.46 21.06
C GLY A 82 19.73 12.72 19.55
N ASP A 83 20.36 13.84 19.19
CA ASP A 83 20.56 14.25 17.79
C ASP A 83 21.40 13.24 16.98
N ASP A 84 22.23 12.43 17.65
CA ASP A 84 23.05 11.37 17.05
C ASP A 84 22.30 10.04 16.86
N ALA A 85 21.15 9.85 17.51
CA ALA A 85 20.46 8.55 17.50
C ALA A 85 19.98 8.14 16.10
N ALA A 86 19.48 9.07 15.30
CA ALA A 86 19.05 8.80 13.94
C ALA A 86 20.23 8.42 13.05
N ALA A 87 21.33 9.17 13.12
CA ALA A 87 22.54 8.88 12.35
C ALA A 87 23.14 7.52 12.72
N LEU A 88 23.20 7.18 14.02
CA LEU A 88 23.65 5.87 14.48
C LEU A 88 22.74 4.73 13.98
N LEU A 89 21.41 4.95 13.98
CA LEU A 89 20.46 3.93 13.50
C LEU A 89 20.65 3.65 12.01
N ASP A 90 21.16 4.59 11.22
CA ASP A 90 21.44 4.41 9.79
C ASP A 90 22.77 3.69 9.53
N GLU A 91 23.65 3.55 10.55
CA GLU A 91 24.82 2.70 10.46
C GLU A 91 24.44 1.22 10.49
N THR A 92 25.01 0.39 9.57
CA THR A 92 24.66 -1.04 9.47
C THR A 92 24.91 -1.81 10.75
N GLY A 93 25.90 -1.39 11.54
CA GLY A 93 26.19 -1.92 12.87
C GLY A 93 25.02 -1.87 13.83
N TRP A 94 24.14 -0.86 13.69
CA TRP A 94 22.97 -0.65 14.53
C TRP A 94 21.64 -0.94 13.82
N THR A 95 21.56 -0.69 12.51
CA THR A 95 20.36 -0.98 11.72
C THR A 95 19.93 -2.43 11.84
N GLN A 96 20.87 -3.36 11.69
CA GLN A 96 20.56 -4.79 11.68
C GLN A 96 20.06 -5.28 13.04
N PRO A 97 20.74 -5.00 14.18
CA PRO A 97 20.24 -5.37 15.49
C PRO A 97 18.86 -4.74 15.82
N ALA A 98 18.67 -3.46 15.46
CA ALA A 98 17.41 -2.77 15.72
C ALA A 98 16.24 -3.36 14.92
N LEU A 99 16.43 -3.68 13.63
CA LEU A 99 15.42 -4.35 12.81
C LEU A 99 15.09 -5.72 13.37
N PHE A 100 16.10 -6.54 13.67
CA PHE A 100 15.91 -7.87 14.24
C PHE A 100 15.07 -7.81 15.53
N ALA A 101 15.37 -6.88 16.44
CA ALA A 101 14.64 -6.74 17.70
C ALA A 101 13.17 -6.37 17.49
N VAL A 102 12.89 -5.36 16.64
CA VAL A 102 11.52 -4.93 16.31
C VAL A 102 10.74 -6.03 15.62
N GLU A 103 11.33 -6.72 14.66
CA GLU A 103 10.67 -7.75 13.85
C GLU A 103 10.33 -9.00 14.64
N VAL A 104 11.25 -9.47 15.51
CA VAL A 104 10.97 -10.57 16.44
C VAL A 104 9.84 -10.18 17.40
N ALA A 105 9.86 -8.96 17.94
CA ALA A 105 8.81 -8.48 18.82
C ALA A 105 7.44 -8.37 18.11
N LEU A 106 7.41 -7.88 16.87
CA LEU A 106 6.21 -7.88 16.02
C LEU A 106 5.69 -9.29 15.77
N PHE A 107 6.57 -10.23 15.46
CA PHE A 107 6.19 -11.63 15.22
C PHE A 107 5.56 -12.26 16.48
N ARG A 108 6.17 -12.06 17.63
CA ARG A 108 5.63 -12.54 18.93
C ARG A 108 4.25 -11.92 19.22
N LEU A 109 4.09 -10.63 18.91
CA LEU A 109 2.82 -9.94 19.11
C LEU A 109 1.73 -10.50 18.17
N VAL A 110 1.96 -10.55 16.84
CA VAL A 110 0.93 -11.01 15.89
C VAL A 110 0.56 -12.47 16.10
N THR A 111 1.53 -13.32 16.50
CA THR A 111 1.25 -14.73 16.80
C THR A 111 0.50 -14.89 18.12
N ALA A 112 0.75 -14.07 19.13
CA ALA A 112 -0.04 -14.02 20.36
C ALA A 112 -1.48 -13.57 20.08
N LEU A 113 -1.70 -12.75 19.05
CA LEU A 113 -3.02 -12.32 18.60
C LEU A 113 -3.70 -13.29 17.61
N GLY A 114 -3.10 -14.45 17.37
CA GLY A 114 -3.76 -15.55 16.64
C GLY A 114 -3.23 -15.82 15.23
N LEU A 115 -2.35 -14.99 14.66
CA LEU A 115 -1.73 -15.28 13.36
C LEU A 115 -0.92 -16.59 13.46
N ARG A 116 -1.11 -17.47 12.47
CA ARG A 116 -0.35 -18.73 12.32
C ARG A 116 0.21 -18.75 10.91
N PRO A 117 1.49 -18.38 10.71
CA PRO A 117 2.07 -18.37 9.38
C PRO A 117 2.27 -19.80 8.86
N ALA A 118 1.95 -20.00 7.58
CA ALA A 118 2.23 -21.23 6.86
C ALA A 118 3.69 -21.30 6.40
N ALA A 119 4.30 -20.13 6.20
CA ALA A 119 5.71 -19.99 5.84
C ALA A 119 6.23 -18.62 6.30
N VAL A 120 7.54 -18.48 6.37
CA VAL A 120 8.24 -17.22 6.67
C VAL A 120 9.33 -16.98 5.63
N GLY A 121 9.64 -15.72 5.38
CA GLY A 121 10.74 -15.28 4.55
C GLY A 121 11.21 -13.90 5.00
N GLY A 122 12.30 -13.43 4.46
CA GLY A 122 12.80 -12.10 4.78
C GLY A 122 13.66 -11.56 3.65
N HIS A 123 14.13 -10.34 3.81
CA HIS A 123 15.05 -9.72 2.87
C HIS A 123 16.38 -9.45 3.58
N SER A 124 17.46 -10.10 3.16
CA SER A 124 18.79 -9.95 3.76
C SER A 124 18.76 -10.22 5.28
N ILE A 125 18.98 -9.22 6.14
CA ILE A 125 18.91 -9.38 7.60
C ILE A 125 17.58 -9.98 8.06
N GLY A 126 16.48 -9.67 7.37
CA GLY A 126 15.17 -10.23 7.66
C GLY A 126 15.08 -11.76 7.52
N GLU A 127 15.95 -12.39 6.72
CA GLU A 127 16.02 -13.86 6.70
C GLU A 127 16.58 -14.44 7.98
N ILE A 128 17.48 -13.75 8.68
CA ILE A 128 17.95 -14.18 10.00
C ILE A 128 16.80 -14.10 11.01
N THR A 129 15.98 -13.05 10.94
CA THR A 129 14.75 -12.95 11.72
C THR A 129 13.81 -14.11 11.41
N ALA A 130 13.59 -14.42 10.13
CA ALA A 130 12.76 -15.53 9.69
C ALA A 130 13.29 -16.89 10.21
N ALA A 131 14.60 -17.12 10.13
CA ALA A 131 15.26 -18.33 10.62
C ALA A 131 15.10 -18.50 12.14
N HIS A 132 15.27 -17.42 12.92
CA HIS A 132 15.05 -17.44 14.36
C HIS A 132 13.60 -17.81 14.72
N VAL A 133 12.62 -17.13 14.13
CA VAL A 133 11.21 -17.38 14.44
C VAL A 133 10.72 -18.73 13.91
N ALA A 134 11.34 -19.25 12.86
CA ALA A 134 11.13 -20.61 12.37
C ALA A 134 11.74 -21.69 13.30
N GLY A 135 12.63 -21.31 14.21
CA GLY A 135 13.27 -22.21 15.17
C GLY A 135 14.58 -22.82 14.67
N VAL A 136 15.16 -22.29 13.59
CA VAL A 136 16.48 -22.69 13.08
C VAL A 136 17.58 -22.27 14.07
N LEU A 137 17.48 -21.06 14.61
CA LEU A 137 18.41 -20.48 15.57
C LEU A 137 17.72 -20.21 16.91
N SER A 138 18.41 -20.50 18.01
CA SER A 138 18.03 -19.98 19.32
C SER A 138 18.09 -18.44 19.32
N LEU A 139 17.53 -17.79 20.33
CA LEU A 139 17.66 -16.33 20.43
C LEU A 139 19.12 -15.91 20.62
N ASP A 140 19.86 -16.62 21.46
CA ASP A 140 21.27 -16.33 21.74
C ASP A 140 22.15 -16.52 20.50
N ASP A 141 21.96 -17.63 19.75
CA ASP A 141 22.69 -17.86 18.50
C ASP A 141 22.34 -16.82 17.42
N ALA A 142 21.06 -16.47 17.29
CA ALA A 142 20.62 -15.45 16.34
C ALA A 142 21.17 -14.06 16.71
N ALA A 143 21.15 -13.69 17.99
CA ALA A 143 21.72 -12.43 18.46
C ALA A 143 23.23 -12.35 18.19
N ARG A 144 23.95 -13.44 18.45
CA ARG A 144 25.38 -13.56 18.13
C ARG A 144 25.66 -13.44 16.64
N LEU A 145 24.84 -14.09 15.80
CA LEU A 145 24.94 -14.03 14.34
C LEU A 145 24.69 -12.62 13.82
N VAL A 146 23.61 -11.96 14.29
CA VAL A 146 23.22 -10.59 13.89
C VAL A 146 24.28 -9.58 14.31
N ALA A 147 24.74 -9.64 15.57
CA ALA A 147 25.76 -8.72 16.08
C ALA A 147 27.08 -8.88 15.32
N ALA A 148 27.55 -10.10 15.10
CA ALA A 148 28.78 -10.34 14.34
C ALA A 148 28.65 -9.85 12.88
N ARG A 149 27.53 -10.16 12.21
CA ARG A 149 27.27 -9.68 10.84
C ARG A 149 27.29 -8.16 10.76
N ALA A 150 26.58 -7.50 11.66
CA ALA A 150 26.45 -6.04 11.70
C ALA A 150 27.81 -5.36 11.97
N THR A 151 28.56 -5.83 12.98
CA THR A 151 29.85 -5.26 13.38
C THR A 151 30.91 -5.47 12.30
N LEU A 152 31.03 -6.68 11.75
CA LEU A 152 32.01 -6.99 10.71
C LEU A 152 31.70 -6.24 9.41
N MET A 153 30.45 -6.09 9.03
CA MET A 153 30.06 -5.25 7.88
C MET A 153 30.39 -3.76 8.12
N GLN A 154 30.13 -3.25 9.31
CA GLN A 154 30.42 -1.87 9.67
C GLN A 154 31.92 -1.55 9.64
N ALA A 155 32.76 -2.53 9.98
CA ALA A 155 34.20 -2.40 10.00
C ALA A 155 34.87 -2.44 8.60
N LEU A 156 34.12 -2.78 7.55
CA LEU A 156 34.65 -2.83 6.19
C LEU A 156 35.02 -1.43 5.68
N PRO A 157 36.04 -1.32 4.80
CA PRO A 157 36.41 -0.03 4.22
C PRO A 157 35.26 0.59 3.41
N ALA A 158 35.12 1.90 3.55
CA ALA A 158 34.22 2.68 2.69
C ALA A 158 34.63 2.63 1.20
N GLY A 159 33.83 3.17 0.30
CA GLY A 159 34.11 3.26 -1.14
C GLY A 159 33.34 2.22 -1.98
N GLY A 160 32.26 1.68 -1.44
CA GLY A 160 31.28 0.89 -2.18
C GLY A 160 29.98 1.68 -2.40
N ALA A 161 29.23 1.27 -3.42
CA ALA A 161 27.91 1.83 -3.72
C ALA A 161 26.88 0.73 -3.98
N MET A 162 25.61 1.11 -3.79
CA MET A 162 24.46 0.31 -4.21
C MET A 162 23.50 1.20 -5.01
N VAL A 163 23.00 0.68 -6.12
CA VAL A 163 22.05 1.39 -6.99
C VAL A 163 20.86 0.48 -7.28
N ALA A 164 19.67 0.96 -6.99
CA ALA A 164 18.44 0.35 -7.46
C ALA A 164 18.22 0.69 -8.93
N VAL A 165 17.84 -0.30 -9.72
CA VAL A 165 17.66 -0.17 -11.17
C VAL A 165 16.30 -0.73 -11.56
N GLU A 166 15.54 0.04 -12.34
CA GLU A 166 14.29 -0.40 -12.94
C GLU A 166 14.57 -1.20 -14.22
N ALA A 167 15.07 -2.42 -14.04
CA ALA A 167 15.36 -3.35 -15.12
C ALA A 167 15.21 -4.79 -14.63
N SER A 168 15.11 -5.76 -15.56
CA SER A 168 15.12 -7.17 -15.22
C SER A 168 16.54 -7.69 -14.95
N GLU A 169 16.62 -8.83 -14.25
CA GLU A 169 17.89 -9.54 -14.05
C GLU A 169 18.57 -9.86 -15.38
N ASP A 170 17.82 -10.38 -16.35
CA ASP A 170 18.35 -10.76 -17.67
C ASP A 170 18.98 -9.60 -18.44
N GLU A 171 18.48 -8.38 -18.21
CA GLU A 171 19.02 -7.18 -18.84
C GLU A 171 20.31 -6.71 -18.16
N VAL A 172 20.41 -6.84 -16.85
CA VAL A 172 21.53 -6.33 -16.06
C VAL A 172 22.68 -7.34 -15.96
N ALA A 173 22.38 -8.64 -15.82
CA ALA A 173 23.39 -9.68 -15.61
C ALA A 173 24.51 -9.70 -16.66
N PRO A 174 24.26 -9.50 -17.98
CA PRO A 174 25.32 -9.47 -18.99
C PRO A 174 26.29 -8.28 -18.88
N LEU A 175 25.92 -7.24 -18.11
CA LEU A 175 26.70 -6.02 -17.94
C LEU A 175 27.58 -6.05 -16.68
N LEU A 176 27.39 -7.07 -15.83
CA LEU A 176 28.14 -7.20 -14.58
C LEU A 176 29.59 -7.62 -14.87
N GLY A 177 30.54 -6.90 -14.25
CA GLY A 177 31.96 -7.30 -14.22
C GLY A 177 32.35 -7.80 -12.83
N ASP A 178 33.62 -8.13 -12.66
CA ASP A 178 34.16 -8.70 -11.40
C ASP A 178 34.02 -7.77 -10.18
N ARG A 179 33.86 -6.45 -10.42
CA ARG A 179 33.78 -5.41 -9.39
C ARG A 179 32.38 -5.04 -8.98
N VAL A 180 31.35 -5.52 -9.71
CA VAL A 180 29.92 -5.26 -9.47
C VAL A 180 29.17 -6.57 -9.43
N ALA A 181 28.25 -6.69 -8.50
CA ALA A 181 27.38 -7.85 -8.37
C ALA A 181 25.91 -7.44 -8.37
N LEU A 182 25.04 -8.37 -8.74
CA LEU A 182 23.62 -8.27 -8.49
C LEU A 182 23.37 -8.53 -7.00
N ALA A 183 23.03 -7.48 -6.25
CA ALA A 183 22.82 -7.56 -4.82
C ALA A 183 21.44 -8.11 -4.47
N ALA A 184 20.41 -7.73 -5.25
CA ALA A 184 19.04 -8.21 -5.05
C ALA A 184 18.25 -8.26 -6.35
N VAL A 185 17.31 -9.21 -6.43
CA VAL A 185 16.22 -9.27 -7.40
C VAL A 185 14.92 -9.09 -6.63
N ASN A 186 14.42 -7.86 -6.64
CA ASN A 186 13.29 -7.43 -5.81
C ASN A 186 11.94 -7.55 -6.52
N GLY A 187 11.95 -7.54 -7.84
CA GLY A 187 10.76 -7.64 -8.68
C GLY A 187 11.11 -8.04 -10.12
N PRO A 188 10.12 -8.20 -10.99
CA PRO A 188 10.33 -8.57 -12.40
C PRO A 188 11.18 -7.54 -13.18
N ALA A 189 11.08 -6.28 -12.81
CA ALA A 189 11.81 -5.16 -13.37
C ALA A 189 12.45 -4.28 -12.27
N SER A 190 12.89 -4.90 -11.18
CA SER A 190 13.45 -4.19 -10.03
C SER A 190 14.61 -4.99 -9.45
N VAL A 191 15.83 -4.49 -9.69
CA VAL A 191 17.06 -5.10 -9.19
C VAL A 191 17.93 -4.08 -8.45
N VAL A 192 18.87 -4.57 -7.67
CA VAL A 192 19.89 -3.74 -7.02
C VAL A 192 21.27 -4.27 -7.42
N VAL A 193 22.13 -3.37 -7.90
CA VAL A 193 23.54 -3.64 -8.16
C VAL A 193 24.40 -3.04 -7.06
N ALA A 194 25.49 -3.73 -6.69
CA ALA A 194 26.38 -3.30 -5.62
C ALA A 194 27.84 -3.67 -5.94
N GLY A 195 28.78 -2.85 -5.53
CA GLY A 195 30.20 -3.07 -5.78
C GLY A 195 31.04 -1.84 -5.49
N ASP A 196 32.14 -1.70 -6.22
CA ASP A 196 33.01 -0.53 -6.16
C ASP A 196 32.26 0.69 -6.70
N ASP A 197 32.39 1.82 -6.04
CA ASP A 197 31.62 3.03 -6.32
C ASP A 197 31.73 3.50 -7.78
N ASP A 198 32.96 3.59 -8.31
CA ASP A 198 33.21 3.99 -9.69
C ASP A 198 32.59 3.01 -10.71
N ALA A 199 32.66 1.71 -10.44
CA ALA A 199 32.13 0.69 -11.33
C ALA A 199 30.60 0.64 -11.32
N VAL A 200 29.98 0.78 -10.13
CA VAL A 200 28.53 0.82 -9.97
C VAL A 200 27.98 2.11 -10.60
N THR A 201 28.63 3.26 -10.42
CA THR A 201 28.24 4.53 -11.01
C THR A 201 28.31 4.47 -12.56
N ALA A 202 29.38 3.89 -13.12
CA ALA A 202 29.49 3.71 -14.57
C ALA A 202 28.39 2.80 -15.14
N LEU A 203 28.05 1.70 -14.45
CA LEU A 203 26.97 0.79 -14.85
C LEU A 203 25.60 1.50 -14.75
N ALA A 204 25.39 2.29 -13.70
CA ALA A 204 24.14 3.03 -13.54
C ALA A 204 23.95 4.07 -14.63
N ALA A 205 25.01 4.77 -15.05
CA ALA A 205 24.99 5.71 -16.18
C ALA A 205 24.68 4.98 -17.49
N GLU A 206 25.31 3.82 -17.77
CA GLU A 206 25.02 3.02 -18.95
C GLU A 206 23.56 2.55 -19.00
N LEU A 207 22.99 2.16 -17.87
CA LEU A 207 21.58 1.77 -17.78
C LEU A 207 20.63 2.97 -17.93
N ALA A 208 21.01 4.14 -17.42
CA ALA A 208 20.27 5.39 -17.62
C ALA A 208 20.26 5.80 -19.11
N ASP A 209 21.40 5.70 -19.80
CA ASP A 209 21.49 5.94 -21.25
C ASP A 209 20.61 4.98 -22.08
N ARG A 210 20.33 3.80 -21.54
CA ARG A 210 19.36 2.85 -22.11
C ARG A 210 17.91 3.14 -21.72
N GLY A 211 17.64 4.27 -21.03
CA GLY A 211 16.32 4.71 -20.59
C GLY A 211 15.80 4.01 -19.33
N ARG A 212 16.69 3.40 -18.52
CA ARG A 212 16.33 2.78 -17.25
C ARG A 212 16.45 3.78 -16.11
N ARG A 213 15.45 3.81 -15.21
CA ARG A 213 15.56 4.62 -13.99
C ARG A 213 16.54 3.95 -13.04
N THR A 214 17.45 4.76 -12.50
CA THR A 214 18.43 4.35 -11.50
C THR A 214 18.33 5.25 -10.28
N SER A 215 18.54 4.68 -9.09
CA SER A 215 18.52 5.43 -7.84
C SER A 215 19.62 4.92 -6.92
N ARG A 216 20.54 5.80 -6.52
CA ARG A 216 21.58 5.47 -5.54
C ARG A 216 20.95 5.29 -4.16
N LEU A 217 21.30 4.21 -3.49
CA LEU A 217 20.79 3.92 -2.15
C LEU A 217 21.69 4.61 -1.11
N ALA A 218 21.06 5.21 -0.10
CA ALA A 218 21.76 5.82 1.04
C ALA A 218 22.23 4.72 2.00
N VAL A 219 23.32 4.05 1.65
CA VAL A 219 23.94 2.99 2.45
C VAL A 219 25.45 3.22 2.58
N SER A 220 26.01 2.79 3.70
CA SER A 220 27.45 2.98 3.98
C SER A 220 28.35 2.01 3.22
N HIS A 221 27.85 0.85 2.80
CA HIS A 221 28.63 -0.25 2.23
C HIS A 221 27.88 -0.93 1.08
N ALA A 222 28.62 -1.57 0.19
CA ALA A 222 28.07 -2.35 -0.92
C ALA A 222 27.76 -3.79 -0.48
N PHE A 223 26.61 -3.99 0.17
CA PHE A 223 26.16 -5.29 0.62
C PHE A 223 25.92 -6.26 -0.55
N HIS A 224 26.04 -7.56 -0.28
CA HIS A 224 25.82 -8.61 -1.27
C HIS A 224 26.72 -8.47 -2.53
N SER A 225 27.95 -7.99 -2.34
CA SER A 225 28.92 -7.73 -3.40
C SER A 225 30.32 -8.28 -3.06
N PRO A 226 31.30 -8.27 -3.97
CA PRO A 226 32.68 -8.65 -3.68
C PRO A 226 33.30 -7.90 -2.50
N ARG A 227 32.82 -6.71 -2.20
CA ARG A 227 33.30 -5.90 -1.07
C ARG A 227 33.00 -6.50 0.31
N MET A 228 32.16 -7.54 0.38
CA MET A 228 31.90 -8.29 1.62
C MET A 228 32.95 -9.40 1.88
N GLU A 229 33.77 -9.75 0.90
CA GLU A 229 34.71 -10.88 1.00
C GLU A 229 35.68 -10.76 2.17
N PRO A 230 36.26 -9.57 2.51
CA PRO A 230 37.23 -9.47 3.59
C PRO A 230 36.73 -9.89 4.97
N MET A 231 35.40 -9.81 5.23
CA MET A 231 34.84 -10.23 6.52
C MET A 231 34.46 -11.71 6.61
N LEU A 232 34.39 -12.42 5.46
CA LEU A 232 33.78 -13.76 5.40
C LEU A 232 34.51 -14.81 6.25
N GLU A 233 35.84 -14.73 6.38
CA GLU A 233 36.59 -15.69 7.17
C GLU A 233 36.34 -15.57 8.66
N GLU A 234 36.34 -14.32 9.17
CA GLU A 234 36.05 -14.06 10.57
C GLU A 234 34.59 -14.40 10.88
N PHE A 235 33.66 -14.03 9.98
CA PHE A 235 32.25 -14.37 10.10
C PHE A 235 32.04 -15.89 10.11
N ARG A 236 32.76 -16.67 9.26
CA ARG A 236 32.73 -18.11 9.26
C ARG A 236 33.13 -18.70 10.61
N GLY A 237 34.14 -18.13 11.25
CA GLY A 237 34.56 -18.52 12.60
C GLY A 237 33.45 -18.36 13.64
N VAL A 238 32.66 -17.27 13.55
CA VAL A 238 31.51 -17.07 14.43
C VAL A 238 30.40 -18.06 14.12
N VAL A 239 30.03 -18.23 12.84
CA VAL A 239 28.95 -19.12 12.39
C VAL A 239 29.23 -20.59 12.75
N ALA A 240 30.47 -21.03 12.66
CA ALA A 240 30.88 -22.40 13.04
C ALA A 240 30.62 -22.72 14.52
N GLY A 241 30.52 -21.70 15.38
CA GLY A 241 30.22 -21.85 16.81
C GLY A 241 28.74 -21.81 17.17
N LEU A 242 27.82 -21.72 16.19
CA LEU A 242 26.37 -21.66 16.39
C LEU A 242 25.71 -23.02 16.18
N THR A 243 24.54 -23.17 16.80
CA THR A 243 23.71 -24.38 16.65
C THR A 243 22.51 -24.10 15.77
N PHE A 244 22.36 -24.91 14.72
CA PHE A 244 21.24 -24.82 13.79
C PHE A 244 20.33 -26.03 13.92
N CYS A 245 19.01 -25.79 13.93
CA CYS A 245 17.98 -26.81 14.02
C CYS A 245 17.09 -26.79 12.76
N GLU A 246 16.38 -27.89 12.52
CA GLU A 246 15.37 -27.94 11.46
C GLU A 246 14.25 -26.92 11.73
N PRO A 247 13.82 -26.16 10.70
CA PRO A 247 12.77 -25.17 10.86
C PRO A 247 11.41 -25.82 11.17
N ARG A 248 10.68 -25.24 12.12
CA ARG A 248 9.31 -25.63 12.46
C ARG A 248 8.26 -24.95 11.59
N ILE A 249 8.64 -23.86 10.94
CA ILE A 249 7.84 -23.12 9.96
C ILE A 249 8.65 -23.11 8.67
N PRO A 250 8.09 -23.52 7.52
CA PRO A 250 8.77 -23.45 6.23
C PRO A 250 9.40 -22.09 5.99
N LEU A 251 10.67 -22.07 5.56
CA LEU A 251 11.48 -20.87 5.36
C LEU A 251 11.84 -20.73 3.88
N VAL A 252 11.77 -19.51 3.36
CA VAL A 252 12.25 -19.16 2.02
C VAL A 252 13.71 -18.74 2.09
N SER A 253 14.54 -19.32 1.22
CA SER A 253 15.95 -18.97 1.08
C SER A 253 16.13 -17.73 0.21
N ASN A 254 16.89 -16.74 0.68
CA ASN A 254 17.30 -15.60 -0.15
C ASN A 254 18.31 -15.98 -1.23
N LEU A 255 19.08 -17.03 -1.05
CA LEU A 255 20.07 -17.45 -2.04
C LEU A 255 19.46 -18.14 -3.26
N THR A 256 18.39 -18.93 -3.06
CA THR A 256 17.78 -19.73 -4.13
C THR A 256 16.38 -19.24 -4.51
N GLY A 257 15.71 -18.46 -3.64
CA GLY A 257 14.30 -18.10 -3.81
C GLY A 257 13.34 -19.27 -3.56
N GLU A 258 13.84 -20.43 -3.13
CA GLU A 258 13.02 -21.64 -2.94
C GLU A 258 12.50 -21.75 -1.51
N LEU A 259 11.30 -22.27 -1.38
CA LEU A 259 10.72 -22.67 -0.10
C LEU A 259 11.25 -24.07 0.25
N GLY A 260 12.08 -24.17 1.30
CA GLY A 260 12.63 -25.46 1.68
C GLY A 260 13.41 -25.44 2.98
N PRO A 261 13.51 -26.61 3.67
CA PRO A 261 14.01 -26.68 5.04
C PRO A 261 15.53 -26.70 5.18
N THR A 262 16.28 -27.13 4.19
CA THR A 262 17.62 -27.67 4.40
C THR A 262 18.77 -26.69 4.31
N ALA A 263 18.64 -25.61 3.54
CA ALA A 263 19.76 -24.70 3.31
C ALA A 263 20.15 -23.91 4.58
N ALA A 264 19.18 -23.45 5.36
CA ALA A 264 19.40 -22.61 6.53
C ALA A 264 20.00 -23.36 7.73
N THR A 265 20.06 -24.70 7.71
CA THR A 265 20.72 -25.53 8.74
C THR A 265 22.21 -25.74 8.46
N ASP A 266 22.70 -25.40 7.24
CA ASP A 266 24.11 -25.42 6.89
C ASP A 266 24.80 -24.13 7.36
N PRO A 267 25.82 -24.20 8.24
CA PRO A 267 26.58 -23.00 8.64
C PRO A 267 27.17 -22.27 7.43
N GLY A 268 27.62 -22.97 6.40
CA GLY A 268 28.16 -22.42 5.16
C GLY A 268 27.14 -21.60 4.37
N TYR A 269 25.83 -21.87 4.54
CA TYR A 269 24.76 -21.08 3.95
C TYR A 269 24.83 -19.62 4.38
N TRP A 270 24.96 -19.36 5.69
CA TRP A 270 24.98 -18.00 6.25
C TRP A 270 26.20 -17.21 5.83
N VAL A 271 27.33 -17.87 5.59
CA VAL A 271 28.53 -17.22 5.02
C VAL A 271 28.27 -16.81 3.57
N ARG A 272 27.69 -17.71 2.76
CA ARG A 272 27.32 -17.39 1.37
C ARG A 272 26.25 -16.32 1.30
N HIS A 273 25.30 -16.30 2.26
CA HIS A 273 24.22 -15.33 2.35
C HIS A 273 24.71 -13.88 2.45
N VAL A 274 25.84 -13.61 3.11
CA VAL A 274 26.44 -12.27 3.21
C VAL A 274 26.78 -11.71 1.83
N ARG A 275 27.25 -12.59 0.93
CA ARG A 275 27.81 -12.23 -0.39
C ARG A 275 26.82 -12.44 -1.54
N GLY A 276 25.91 -13.38 -1.39
CA GLY A 276 25.02 -13.84 -2.47
C GLY A 276 23.86 -12.88 -2.72
N THR A 277 23.33 -12.94 -3.93
CA THR A 277 22.16 -12.17 -4.38
C THR A 277 20.92 -12.51 -3.55
N VAL A 278 20.19 -11.51 -3.10
CA VAL A 278 18.89 -11.68 -2.44
C VAL A 278 17.82 -11.91 -3.50
N ARG A 279 17.32 -13.13 -3.60
CA ARG A 279 16.30 -13.56 -4.59
C ARG A 279 14.88 -13.39 -4.06
N PHE A 280 14.54 -12.15 -3.67
CA PHE A 280 13.27 -11.86 -3.01
C PHE A 280 12.06 -12.13 -3.93
N ALA A 281 12.13 -11.72 -5.19
CA ALA A 281 11.06 -11.96 -6.16
C ALA A 281 10.78 -13.46 -6.38
N ASP A 282 11.84 -14.27 -6.46
CA ASP A 282 11.70 -15.72 -6.60
C ASP A 282 11.07 -16.34 -5.36
N GLY A 283 11.47 -15.87 -4.17
CA GLY A 283 10.86 -16.28 -2.91
C GLY A 283 9.36 -15.97 -2.81
N VAL A 284 8.93 -14.78 -3.26
CA VAL A 284 7.50 -14.43 -3.34
C VAL A 284 6.76 -15.36 -4.30
N ARG A 285 7.34 -15.66 -5.48
CA ARG A 285 6.75 -16.60 -6.44
C ARG A 285 6.64 -18.02 -5.87
N SER A 286 7.69 -18.49 -5.18
CA SER A 286 7.70 -19.82 -4.53
C SER A 286 6.61 -19.93 -3.46
N LEU A 287 6.40 -18.88 -2.64
CA LEU A 287 5.33 -18.82 -1.65
C LEU A 287 3.95 -18.85 -2.31
N ALA A 288 3.75 -18.07 -3.37
CA ALA A 288 2.49 -18.06 -4.11
C ALA A 288 2.20 -19.43 -4.76
N ALA A 289 3.22 -20.08 -5.33
CA ALA A 289 3.10 -21.42 -5.90
C ALA A 289 2.76 -22.49 -4.85
N ASP A 290 3.20 -22.31 -3.59
CA ASP A 290 2.83 -23.15 -2.43
C ASP A 290 1.42 -22.83 -1.88
N GLY A 291 0.68 -21.94 -2.54
CA GLY A 291 -0.70 -21.58 -2.19
C GLY A 291 -0.82 -20.53 -1.10
N VAL A 292 0.23 -19.75 -0.83
CA VAL A 292 0.14 -18.55 0.01
C VAL A 292 -0.67 -17.49 -0.72
N ASP A 293 -1.72 -17.00 -0.09
CA ASP A 293 -2.64 -16.01 -0.63
C ASP A 293 -2.74 -14.73 0.24
N VAL A 294 -2.04 -14.71 1.38
CA VAL A 294 -1.88 -13.53 2.24
C VAL A 294 -0.41 -13.36 2.62
N PHE A 295 0.18 -12.24 2.24
CA PHE A 295 1.54 -11.86 2.58
C PHE A 295 1.51 -10.77 3.64
N VAL A 296 2.12 -11.01 4.80
CA VAL A 296 2.11 -10.10 5.95
C VAL A 296 3.52 -9.60 6.19
N GLU A 297 3.76 -8.31 5.94
CA GLU A 297 5.08 -7.72 6.21
C GLU A 297 5.18 -7.26 7.66
N LEU A 298 6.17 -7.79 8.38
CA LEU A 298 6.56 -7.36 9.73
C LEU A 298 7.86 -6.56 9.65
N GLY A 299 7.71 -5.24 9.71
CA GLY A 299 8.83 -4.30 9.65
C GLY A 299 8.34 -2.87 9.81
N PRO A 300 9.24 -1.87 9.85
CA PRO A 300 8.91 -0.48 10.10
C PRO A 300 8.08 0.22 9.00
N GLY A 301 7.93 -0.41 7.85
CA GLY A 301 7.27 0.18 6.68
C GLY A 301 6.52 -0.83 5.83
N GLY A 302 6.37 -0.53 4.54
CA GLY A 302 5.66 -1.38 3.56
C GLY A 302 6.50 -1.67 2.30
N VAL A 303 7.81 -1.70 2.43
CA VAL A 303 8.74 -1.84 1.29
C VAL A 303 8.60 -3.20 0.62
N LEU A 304 8.65 -4.29 1.41
CA LEU A 304 8.46 -5.64 0.87
C LEU A 304 7.05 -5.85 0.34
N SER A 305 6.08 -5.16 0.93
CA SER A 305 4.69 -5.19 0.44
C SER A 305 4.57 -4.61 -0.97
N ALA A 306 5.32 -3.56 -1.30
CA ALA A 306 5.37 -3.01 -2.65
C ALA A 306 6.03 -3.98 -3.63
N MET A 307 7.21 -4.49 -3.28
CA MET A 307 7.96 -5.48 -4.08
C MET A 307 7.16 -6.76 -4.32
N ALA A 308 6.46 -7.27 -3.28
CA ALA A 308 5.63 -8.45 -3.40
C ALA A 308 4.43 -8.22 -4.35
N ARG A 309 3.76 -7.06 -4.29
CA ARG A 309 2.69 -6.73 -5.24
C ARG A 309 3.18 -6.64 -6.67
N GLU A 310 4.33 -6.00 -6.89
CA GLU A 310 4.95 -5.93 -8.21
C GLU A 310 5.27 -7.34 -8.75
N THR A 311 5.83 -8.21 -7.91
CA THR A 311 6.18 -9.59 -8.27
C THR A 311 4.97 -10.45 -8.59
N LEU A 312 3.89 -10.31 -7.80
CA LEU A 312 2.66 -11.08 -7.96
C LEU A 312 1.81 -10.59 -9.15
N GLY A 313 2.00 -9.34 -9.56
CA GLY A 313 1.29 -8.72 -10.67
C GLY A 313 -0.12 -8.23 -10.30
N PRO A 314 -0.74 -7.43 -11.18
CA PRO A 314 -2.02 -6.76 -10.92
C PRO A 314 -3.23 -7.73 -10.90
N ASP A 315 -3.13 -8.86 -11.56
CA ASP A 315 -4.23 -9.83 -11.68
C ASP A 315 -4.23 -10.87 -10.55
N THR A 316 -3.36 -10.72 -9.55
CA THR A 316 -3.27 -11.66 -8.44
C THR A 316 -4.47 -11.56 -7.50
N ALA A 317 -4.95 -12.71 -7.04
CA ALA A 317 -5.92 -12.81 -5.96
C ALA A 317 -5.26 -12.75 -4.56
N ALA A 318 -3.95 -12.62 -4.48
CA ALA A 318 -3.22 -12.57 -3.22
C ALA A 318 -3.32 -11.18 -2.57
N HIS A 319 -3.34 -11.17 -1.25
CA HIS A 319 -3.44 -9.95 -0.45
C HIS A 319 -2.10 -9.68 0.23
N VAL A 320 -1.64 -8.43 0.18
CA VAL A 320 -0.39 -8.01 0.81
C VAL A 320 -0.68 -6.95 1.87
N VAL A 321 -0.31 -7.23 3.12
CA VAL A 321 -0.68 -6.43 4.30
C VAL A 321 0.58 -6.05 5.09
N PRO A 322 1.06 -4.81 4.99
CA PRO A 322 2.08 -4.29 5.90
C PRO A 322 1.46 -4.03 7.28
N VAL A 323 2.15 -4.46 8.33
CA VAL A 323 1.67 -4.31 9.72
C VAL A 323 1.91 -2.90 10.24
N LEU A 324 3.05 -2.29 9.88
CA LEU A 324 3.34 -0.89 10.15
C LEU A 324 3.46 -0.11 8.85
N ARG A 325 3.17 1.18 8.93
CA ARG A 325 3.29 2.14 7.83
C ARG A 325 3.92 3.44 8.35
N ARG A 326 4.65 4.14 7.47
CA ARG A 326 5.30 5.41 7.82
C ARG A 326 4.33 6.57 7.97
N ASP A 327 3.21 6.52 7.22
CA ASP A 327 2.22 7.59 7.04
C ASP A 327 1.18 7.70 8.16
N ARG A 328 1.26 6.86 9.19
CA ARG A 328 0.29 6.88 10.29
C ARG A 328 0.85 6.35 11.61
N PRO A 329 0.22 6.68 12.77
CA PRO A 329 0.61 6.16 14.06
C PRO A 329 0.68 4.63 14.09
N GLU A 330 1.64 4.07 14.82
CA GLU A 330 1.89 2.62 14.87
C GLU A 330 0.65 1.83 15.34
N GLU A 331 -0.02 2.29 16.39
CA GLU A 331 -1.20 1.62 16.92
C GLU A 331 -2.34 1.58 15.91
N THR A 332 -2.54 2.68 15.19
CA THR A 332 -3.55 2.78 14.13
C THR A 332 -3.18 1.87 12.95
N SER A 333 -1.92 1.90 12.51
CA SER A 333 -1.43 1.04 11.43
C SER A 333 -1.62 -0.43 11.78
N PHE A 334 -1.21 -0.81 12.99
CA PHE A 334 -1.34 -2.15 13.53
C PHE A 334 -2.80 -2.62 13.60
N ALA A 335 -3.69 -1.78 14.14
CA ALA A 335 -5.12 -2.10 14.24
C ALA A 335 -5.78 -2.27 12.85
N VAL A 336 -5.43 -1.43 11.88
CA VAL A 336 -5.89 -1.55 10.49
C VAL A 336 -5.41 -2.83 9.85
N ALA A 337 -4.14 -3.19 10.03
CA ALA A 337 -3.59 -4.43 9.48
C ALA A 337 -4.29 -5.67 10.05
N LEU A 338 -4.47 -5.74 11.38
CA LEU A 338 -5.22 -6.82 12.02
C LEU A 338 -6.68 -6.88 11.55
N GLY A 339 -7.30 -5.71 11.38
CA GLY A 339 -8.64 -5.60 10.84
C GLY A 339 -8.75 -6.17 9.43
N ARG A 340 -7.82 -5.82 8.53
CA ARG A 340 -7.73 -6.36 7.17
C ARG A 340 -7.55 -7.88 7.19
N LEU A 341 -6.61 -8.39 7.97
CA LEU A 341 -6.38 -9.84 8.13
C LEU A 341 -7.65 -10.55 8.61
N HIS A 342 -8.34 -9.98 9.60
CA HIS A 342 -9.62 -10.51 10.09
C HIS A 342 -10.70 -10.50 9.00
N ALA A 343 -10.82 -9.42 8.23
CA ALA A 343 -11.80 -9.33 7.15
C ALA A 343 -11.57 -10.41 6.09
N LEU A 344 -10.31 -10.66 5.73
CA LEU A 344 -9.90 -11.70 4.80
C LEU A 344 -10.19 -13.13 5.29
N GLY A 345 -10.27 -13.34 6.58
CA GLY A 345 -10.54 -14.66 7.17
C GLY A 345 -9.42 -15.22 8.02
N VAL A 346 -8.29 -14.51 8.15
CA VAL A 346 -7.21 -14.90 9.07
C VAL A 346 -7.73 -14.83 10.50
N PRO A 347 -7.56 -15.88 11.33
CA PRO A 347 -7.99 -15.88 12.72
C PRO A 347 -7.28 -14.80 13.54
N MET A 348 -8.06 -13.98 14.28
CA MET A 348 -7.54 -12.95 15.17
C MET A 348 -8.20 -13.05 16.54
N ASP A 349 -7.39 -13.00 17.60
CA ASP A 349 -7.85 -12.95 18.99
C ASP A 349 -8.07 -11.49 19.45
N TRP A 350 -9.28 -10.99 19.22
CA TRP A 350 -9.68 -9.65 19.65
C TRP A 350 -9.74 -9.51 21.17
N HIS A 351 -9.88 -10.61 21.91
CA HIS A 351 -9.84 -10.54 23.37
C HIS A 351 -8.43 -10.22 23.84
N ALA A 352 -7.43 -10.91 23.29
CA ALA A 352 -6.02 -10.61 23.54
C ALA A 352 -5.65 -9.19 23.10
N PHE A 353 -6.17 -8.71 21.95
CA PHE A 353 -5.96 -7.35 21.47
C PHE A 353 -6.46 -6.28 22.45
N HIS A 354 -7.61 -6.49 23.09
CA HIS A 354 -8.18 -5.56 24.07
C HIS A 354 -7.71 -5.79 25.51
N ALA A 355 -6.87 -6.78 25.76
CA ALA A 355 -6.34 -7.03 27.08
C ALA A 355 -5.59 -5.82 27.64
N GLY A 356 -5.81 -5.51 28.92
CA GLY A 356 -5.16 -4.38 29.61
C GLY A 356 -5.74 -2.99 29.29
N THR A 357 -6.72 -2.85 28.37
CA THR A 357 -7.34 -1.55 28.04
C THR A 357 -8.46 -1.13 28.98
N GLY A 358 -8.90 -2.01 29.87
CA GLY A 358 -10.13 -1.81 30.63
C GLY A 358 -11.42 -1.99 29.83
N ALA A 359 -11.32 -2.38 28.55
CA ALA A 359 -12.48 -2.66 27.70
C ALA A 359 -13.37 -3.74 28.33
N ARG A 360 -14.67 -3.49 28.35
CA ARG A 360 -15.66 -4.41 28.90
C ARG A 360 -16.58 -4.93 27.81
N ARG A 361 -16.97 -6.19 27.96
CA ARG A 361 -17.99 -6.79 27.10
C ARG A 361 -19.33 -6.11 27.36
N VAL A 362 -19.91 -5.53 26.32
CA VAL A 362 -21.25 -4.90 26.38
C VAL A 362 -22.26 -5.76 25.63
N PRO A 363 -23.51 -5.91 26.13
CA PRO A 363 -24.57 -6.56 25.40
C PRO A 363 -24.89 -5.72 24.14
N LEU A 364 -24.92 -6.38 22.99
CA LEU A 364 -25.32 -5.76 21.72
C LEU A 364 -26.76 -6.19 21.39
N PRO A 365 -27.53 -5.37 20.64
CA PRO A 365 -28.81 -5.80 20.10
C PRO A 365 -28.67 -7.14 19.37
N THR A 366 -29.67 -7.98 19.45
CA THR A 366 -29.72 -9.24 18.71
C THR A 366 -29.76 -8.97 17.19
N TYR A 367 -29.50 -10.01 16.41
CA TYR A 367 -29.65 -9.92 14.95
C TYR A 367 -31.11 -9.59 14.58
N ALA A 368 -31.28 -8.56 13.76
CA ALA A 368 -32.60 -8.23 13.22
C ALA A 368 -32.97 -9.27 12.13
N PHE A 369 -33.65 -10.33 12.54
CA PHE A 369 -34.12 -11.32 11.58
C PHE A 369 -35.22 -10.70 10.71
N ARG A 370 -35.13 -10.87 9.39
CA ARG A 370 -36.26 -10.64 8.50
C ARG A 370 -37.28 -11.76 8.73
N GLY A 371 -38.31 -11.47 9.51
CA GLY A 371 -39.40 -12.40 9.74
C GLY A 371 -40.18 -12.63 8.45
N VAL A 372 -40.26 -13.88 7.97
CA VAL A 372 -41.20 -14.28 6.96
C VAL A 372 -42.42 -14.85 7.70
N ARG A 373 -43.61 -14.34 7.40
CA ARG A 373 -44.85 -14.80 8.01
C ARG A 373 -45.20 -16.16 7.41
N TYR A 374 -45.06 -17.21 8.18
CA TYR A 374 -45.46 -18.59 7.81
C TYR A 374 -46.86 -18.96 8.29
N TRP A 375 -47.51 -18.09 9.07
CA TRP A 375 -48.84 -18.36 9.57
C TRP A 375 -49.85 -18.19 8.42
N PRO A 376 -50.79 -19.15 8.24
CA PRO A 376 -51.88 -18.99 7.25
C PRO A 376 -52.66 -17.71 7.50
N ALA A 377 -52.96 -16.96 6.44
CA ALA A 377 -53.87 -15.84 6.59
C ALA A 377 -55.25 -16.37 7.04
N PRO A 378 -55.92 -15.68 7.98
CA PRO A 378 -57.29 -16.06 8.31
C PRO A 378 -58.17 -16.02 7.04
N PRO A 379 -59.11 -16.94 6.89
CA PRO A 379 -59.98 -16.94 5.71
C PRO A 379 -60.73 -15.59 5.65
N THR A 380 -60.73 -15.00 4.47
CA THR A 380 -61.46 -13.73 4.23
C THR A 380 -62.94 -13.99 4.40
N PRO A 381 -63.68 -13.27 5.26
CA PRO A 381 -65.13 -13.42 5.37
C PRO A 381 -65.79 -13.01 4.04
N GLY A 382 -66.41 -13.93 3.34
CA GLY A 382 -67.20 -13.59 2.15
C GLY A 382 -67.20 -14.59 0.98
N ASN A 383 -66.57 -15.75 1.08
CA ASN A 383 -66.69 -16.75 0.01
C ASN A 383 -67.10 -18.15 0.58
N PRO A 384 -68.39 -18.49 0.61
CA PRO A 384 -68.89 -19.75 1.16
C PRO A 384 -68.85 -20.90 0.15
N GLY A 385 -67.70 -21.23 -0.42
CA GLY A 385 -67.64 -22.29 -1.44
C GLY A 385 -66.30 -22.99 -1.67
N GLY A 386 -65.28 -22.69 -0.92
CA GLY A 386 -63.96 -23.30 -1.14
C GLY A 386 -63.60 -24.30 -0.04
N SER A 387 -63.54 -25.60 -0.35
CA SER A 387 -62.97 -26.62 0.53
C SER A 387 -61.52 -26.34 0.84
N PRO A 388 -61.02 -26.52 2.08
CA PRO A 388 -59.62 -26.29 2.42
C PRO A 388 -58.76 -27.40 1.82
N GLY A 389 -58.09 -27.10 0.73
CA GLY A 389 -57.01 -27.94 0.20
C GLY A 389 -55.81 -27.91 1.15
N LEU A 390 -55.39 -29.08 1.60
CA LEU A 390 -54.39 -29.24 2.66
C LEU A 390 -52.94 -28.94 2.23
N PHE A 391 -52.64 -28.70 0.94
CA PHE A 391 -51.32 -28.30 0.44
C PHE A 391 -51.45 -27.47 -0.83
N PRO A 392 -50.76 -26.30 -0.95
CA PRO A 392 -50.67 -25.60 -2.22
C PRO A 392 -49.63 -26.27 -3.13
N ALA A 393 -50.03 -26.55 -4.38
CA ALA A 393 -49.14 -26.98 -5.43
C ALA A 393 -48.03 -25.93 -5.69
N SER A 394 -46.83 -26.41 -5.93
CA SER A 394 -45.65 -25.65 -6.35
C SER A 394 -45.95 -24.78 -7.57
N GLY A 395 -46.02 -23.48 -7.40
CA GLY A 395 -46.15 -22.50 -8.47
C GLY A 395 -45.54 -21.17 -8.05
N ALA A 396 -44.75 -20.59 -8.94
CA ALA A 396 -43.99 -19.37 -8.77
C ALA A 396 -44.78 -18.24 -8.09
N ARG A 397 -44.22 -17.67 -7.05
CA ARG A 397 -44.76 -16.49 -6.35
C ARG A 397 -43.97 -15.24 -6.67
N THR A 398 -44.63 -14.33 -7.33
CA THR A 398 -44.28 -12.90 -7.33
C THR A 398 -44.40 -12.34 -5.92
N ALA A 399 -43.36 -11.70 -5.44
CA ALA A 399 -43.35 -11.02 -4.14
C ALA A 399 -44.28 -9.81 -4.19
N THR A 400 -45.31 -9.81 -3.33
CA THR A 400 -46.14 -8.62 -3.05
C THR A 400 -45.63 -8.00 -1.77
N GLU A 401 -45.33 -6.72 -1.81
CA GLU A 401 -44.87 -5.94 -0.67
C GLU A 401 -45.87 -5.91 0.47
N PRO A 402 -45.46 -5.90 1.74
CA PRO A 402 -46.34 -5.77 2.89
C PRO A 402 -46.73 -4.30 3.13
N GLY A 403 -48.02 -4.06 3.23
CA GLY A 403 -48.60 -2.77 3.64
C GLY A 403 -48.24 -2.34 5.09
N PRO A 404 -48.52 -1.09 5.47
CA PRO A 404 -47.90 -0.38 6.60
C PRO A 404 -48.50 -0.63 8.00
N ASP A 405 -49.09 -1.76 8.32
CA ASP A 405 -49.68 -2.02 9.65
C ASP A 405 -49.10 -3.24 10.36
N ALA A 406 -47.88 -3.13 10.84
CA ALA A 406 -47.36 -4.01 11.86
C ALA A 406 -47.15 -3.24 13.18
N ARG A 407 -48.12 -3.28 14.09
CA ARG A 407 -47.99 -2.77 15.47
C ARG A 407 -46.90 -3.53 16.20
N VAL A 408 -45.88 -2.78 16.61
CA VAL A 408 -44.85 -3.22 17.56
C VAL A 408 -45.49 -3.29 18.95
N VAL A 409 -45.54 -4.47 19.53
CA VAL A 409 -45.86 -4.65 20.96
C VAL A 409 -44.62 -4.25 21.75
N THR A 410 -44.63 -3.07 22.35
CA THR A 410 -43.62 -2.62 23.32
C THR A 410 -44.04 -3.00 24.72
N ASN A 411 -43.16 -3.68 25.43
CA ASN A 411 -43.28 -3.96 26.85
C ASN A 411 -42.91 -2.67 27.62
N PRO A 412 -43.70 -2.24 28.60
CA PRO A 412 -43.49 -0.97 29.27
C PRO A 412 -42.56 -1.12 30.47
N ALA A 413 -41.31 -0.74 30.37
CA ALA A 413 -40.51 -0.32 31.50
C ALA A 413 -39.29 0.47 31.02
N SER A 414 -39.39 1.74 31.13
CA SER A 414 -38.42 2.79 31.48
C SER A 414 -38.63 4.06 30.63
N ALA A 415 -39.33 4.98 31.25
CA ALA A 415 -39.46 6.34 30.78
C ALA A 415 -38.25 7.17 31.19
N THR A 416 -37.59 7.84 30.24
CA THR A 416 -37.07 9.19 30.47
C THR A 416 -36.75 9.86 29.12
N ALA A 417 -37.41 11.02 28.97
CA ALA A 417 -37.08 12.21 28.19
C ALA A 417 -36.76 12.10 26.69
N ARG A 418 -37.67 12.61 25.88
CA ARG A 418 -37.49 13.09 24.50
C ARG A 418 -36.96 14.55 24.51
N PRO A 419 -36.22 14.92 23.47
CA PRO A 419 -36.43 16.27 22.85
C PRO A 419 -37.11 16.17 21.48
N ASP A 420 -37.78 17.27 21.13
CA ASP A 420 -38.73 17.45 20.03
C ASP A 420 -38.13 17.43 18.62
N PRO A 421 -38.96 17.20 17.58
CA PRO A 421 -38.50 17.01 16.20
C PRO A 421 -38.43 18.32 15.42
N VAL A 422 -37.41 18.41 14.55
CA VAL A 422 -37.27 19.45 13.51
C VAL A 422 -37.83 18.92 12.19
N PRO A 423 -38.47 19.74 11.34
CA PRO A 423 -39.36 19.30 10.27
C PRO A 423 -38.63 18.83 9.01
N THR A 424 -39.18 17.80 8.42
CA THR A 424 -38.81 17.21 7.14
C THR A 424 -39.24 18.06 5.97
N GLY A 425 -38.29 18.39 5.09
CA GLY A 425 -38.54 18.89 3.73
C GLY A 425 -38.52 17.75 2.71
N THR A 426 -39.61 17.65 2.03
CA THR A 426 -39.98 17.02 0.76
C THR A 426 -39.01 16.12 -0.01
N ALA A 427 -39.57 14.96 -0.33
CA ALA A 427 -39.12 13.90 -1.19
C ALA A 427 -38.83 14.32 -2.65
N ALA A 428 -37.81 13.72 -3.23
CA ALA A 428 -37.71 13.49 -4.67
C ALA A 428 -37.28 12.05 -4.92
N GLY A 429 -37.94 11.44 -5.85
CA GLY A 429 -38.08 10.05 -6.21
C GLY A 429 -36.82 9.22 -6.40
N ASP A 430 -37.03 7.99 -6.08
CA ASP A 430 -36.24 6.83 -6.37
C ASP A 430 -36.37 6.43 -7.86
N PRO A 431 -35.30 6.20 -8.59
CA PRO A 431 -35.34 5.44 -9.83
C PRO A 431 -34.77 4.04 -9.61
N GLY A 432 -35.60 3.08 -9.95
CA GLY A 432 -35.47 1.64 -9.85
C GLY A 432 -34.17 1.05 -10.37
N GLU A 433 -33.92 -0.10 -9.84
CA GLU A 433 -32.90 -1.08 -10.21
C GLU A 433 -32.99 -1.48 -11.69
N ASP A 434 -31.87 -1.34 -12.39
CA ASP A 434 -31.57 -2.15 -13.56
C ASP A 434 -30.13 -2.71 -13.43
N ARG A 435 -30.04 -4.00 -13.17
CA ARG A 435 -28.80 -4.77 -13.19
C ARG A 435 -28.53 -5.28 -14.60
N ALA A 436 -27.84 -4.46 -15.37
CA ALA A 436 -27.05 -4.93 -16.52
C ALA A 436 -25.64 -4.37 -16.29
N GLY A 437 -24.61 -5.21 -16.48
CA GLY A 437 -23.21 -4.87 -16.21
C GLY A 437 -22.78 -3.62 -16.97
N THR A 438 -22.87 -2.49 -16.32
CA THR A 438 -22.46 -1.20 -16.86
C THR A 438 -20.99 -0.98 -16.49
N ASP A 439 -20.17 -0.78 -17.51
CA ASP A 439 -18.79 -0.30 -17.38
C ASP A 439 -18.76 0.92 -16.41
N PRO A 440 -18.01 0.88 -15.32
CA PRO A 440 -17.98 1.97 -14.34
C PRO A 440 -17.61 3.32 -14.94
N GLY A 441 -16.82 3.33 -16.04
CA GLY A 441 -16.41 4.53 -16.76
C GLY A 441 -17.46 5.11 -17.69
N ALA A 442 -18.44 4.31 -18.11
CA ALA A 442 -19.44 4.73 -19.09
C ALA A 442 -20.23 5.98 -18.65
N ARG A 443 -20.48 6.13 -17.35
CA ARG A 443 -21.19 7.31 -16.80
C ARG A 443 -20.43 8.63 -17.02
N TYR A 444 -19.09 8.59 -16.99
CA TYR A 444 -18.27 9.79 -17.21
C TYR A 444 -18.05 10.08 -18.70
N ALA A 445 -17.98 9.03 -19.52
CA ALA A 445 -17.77 9.16 -20.96
C ALA A 445 -18.92 9.90 -21.68
N VAL A 446 -20.15 9.80 -21.16
CA VAL A 446 -21.34 10.47 -21.72
C VAL A 446 -21.56 11.89 -21.16
N MET A 447 -20.75 12.37 -20.22
CA MET A 447 -20.88 13.73 -19.66
C MET A 447 -20.20 14.76 -20.56
N PRO A 448 -20.77 15.99 -20.67
CA PRO A 448 -20.09 17.13 -21.27
C PRO A 448 -18.73 17.39 -20.58
N PRO A 449 -17.68 17.83 -21.30
CA PRO A 449 -16.33 17.95 -20.77
C PRO A 449 -16.22 18.73 -19.45
N ALA A 450 -16.87 19.88 -19.34
CA ALA A 450 -16.83 20.71 -18.12
C ALA A 450 -17.53 20.05 -16.91
N VAL A 451 -18.64 19.33 -17.15
CA VAL A 451 -19.37 18.60 -16.11
C VAL A 451 -18.56 17.39 -15.67
N ARG A 452 -17.93 16.70 -16.63
CA ARG A 452 -17.08 15.54 -16.39
C ARG A 452 -15.86 15.90 -15.56
N GLU A 453 -15.13 16.98 -15.93
CA GLU A 453 -13.96 17.44 -15.17
C GLU A 453 -14.33 17.76 -13.71
N ARG A 454 -15.46 18.41 -13.50
CA ARG A 454 -15.93 18.72 -12.15
C ARG A 454 -16.28 17.46 -11.35
N ALA A 455 -16.99 16.52 -11.96
CA ALA A 455 -17.34 15.24 -11.32
C ALA A 455 -16.09 14.40 -10.99
N LEU A 456 -15.10 14.39 -11.87
CA LEU A 456 -13.83 13.71 -11.65
C LEU A 456 -12.97 14.43 -10.59
N LEU A 457 -13.00 15.76 -10.53
CA LEU A 457 -12.32 16.51 -9.47
C LEU A 457 -12.91 16.18 -8.09
N ASP A 458 -14.23 16.13 -7.98
CA ASP A 458 -14.91 15.74 -6.74
C ASP A 458 -14.59 14.27 -6.38
N LEU A 459 -14.48 13.38 -7.37
CA LEU A 459 -14.07 11.98 -7.17
C LEU A 459 -12.62 11.90 -6.65
N VAL A 460 -11.67 12.62 -7.28
CA VAL A 460 -10.27 12.66 -6.85
C VAL A 460 -10.16 13.17 -5.42
N ARG A 461 -10.85 14.27 -5.09
CA ARG A 461 -10.86 14.84 -3.72
C ARG A 461 -11.44 13.85 -2.70
N THR A 462 -12.54 13.20 -3.05
CA THR A 462 -13.19 12.20 -2.18
C THR A 462 -12.25 11.03 -1.88
N HIS A 463 -11.60 10.49 -2.90
CA HIS A 463 -10.65 9.40 -2.70
C HIS A 463 -9.35 9.85 -2.02
N THR A 464 -8.87 11.07 -2.31
CA THR A 464 -7.72 11.64 -1.61
C THR A 464 -8.03 11.80 -0.11
N ALA A 465 -9.18 12.37 0.25
CA ALA A 465 -9.61 12.49 1.63
C ALA A 465 -9.71 11.10 2.30
N ALA A 466 -10.32 10.13 1.62
CA ALA A 466 -10.47 8.77 2.14
C ALA A 466 -9.12 8.05 2.33
N VAL A 467 -8.14 8.29 1.45
CA VAL A 467 -6.79 7.70 1.55
C VAL A 467 -5.99 8.36 2.67
N LEU A 468 -6.10 9.67 2.81
CA LEU A 468 -5.40 10.43 3.85
C LEU A 468 -6.11 10.42 5.21
N GLY A 469 -7.36 9.90 5.27
CA GLY A 469 -8.14 9.87 6.50
C GLY A 469 -8.77 11.22 6.88
N HIS A 470 -8.91 12.14 5.93
CA HIS A 470 -9.66 13.40 6.13
C HIS A 470 -11.16 13.13 6.15
N PRO A 471 -11.91 13.71 7.10
CA PRO A 471 -13.35 13.46 7.24
C PRO A 471 -14.19 14.11 6.15
N ASP A 472 -13.75 15.26 5.61
CA ASP A 472 -14.46 16.02 4.60
C ASP A 472 -13.60 16.19 3.34
N PRO A 473 -14.07 15.71 2.17
CA PRO A 473 -13.40 15.98 0.89
C PRO A 473 -13.21 17.47 0.58
N ALA A 474 -14.01 18.35 1.20
CA ALA A 474 -13.88 19.80 1.02
C ALA A 474 -12.58 20.37 1.61
N GLU A 475 -11.96 19.67 2.57
CA GLU A 475 -10.67 20.04 3.15
C GLU A 475 -9.50 19.81 2.16
N ILE A 476 -9.68 18.95 1.16
CA ILE A 476 -8.70 18.75 0.11
C ILE A 476 -8.78 19.91 -0.88
N GLY A 477 -7.83 20.81 -0.82
CA GLY A 477 -7.74 21.94 -1.75
C GLY A 477 -7.57 21.48 -3.19
N VAL A 478 -8.25 22.14 -4.13
CA VAL A 478 -8.26 21.78 -5.56
C VAL A 478 -6.84 21.79 -6.17
N ARG A 479 -5.99 22.71 -5.68
CA ARG A 479 -4.60 22.91 -6.13
C ARG A 479 -3.58 22.55 -5.06
N SER A 480 -3.98 21.93 -3.97
CA SER A 480 -3.05 21.46 -2.96
C SER A 480 -2.21 20.32 -3.52
N VAL A 481 -0.91 20.38 -3.32
CA VAL A 481 0.02 19.34 -3.79
C VAL A 481 -0.19 18.08 -2.95
N PHE A 482 -0.37 16.92 -3.58
CA PHE A 482 -0.63 15.65 -2.90
C PHE A 482 0.43 15.31 -1.85
N LYS A 483 1.70 15.64 -2.11
CA LYS A 483 2.81 15.44 -1.17
C LYS A 483 2.66 16.29 0.09
N GLU A 484 2.26 17.55 -0.05
CA GLU A 484 2.00 18.47 1.08
C GLU A 484 0.80 18.02 1.92
N LEU A 485 -0.17 17.36 1.29
CA LEU A 485 -1.29 16.73 1.98
C LEU A 485 -0.90 15.42 2.69
N GLY A 486 0.38 14.99 2.59
CA GLY A 486 0.86 13.75 3.19
C GLY A 486 0.61 12.50 2.35
N LEU A 487 0.33 12.63 1.04
CA LEU A 487 0.18 11.49 0.14
C LEU A 487 1.56 10.92 -0.21
N ASP A 488 1.93 9.82 0.43
CA ASP A 488 3.14 9.06 0.11
C ASP A 488 2.94 8.17 -1.13
N SER A 489 4.01 7.49 -1.58
CA SER A 489 3.97 6.64 -2.77
C SER A 489 2.93 5.51 -2.67
N LEU A 490 2.70 4.96 -1.48
CA LEU A 490 1.73 3.88 -1.28
C LEU A 490 0.30 4.42 -1.26
N ALA A 491 0.10 5.56 -0.59
CA ALA A 491 -1.17 6.28 -0.61
C ALA A 491 -1.52 6.74 -2.03
N GLY A 492 -0.50 7.13 -2.82
CA GLY A 492 -0.66 7.46 -4.23
C GLY A 492 -1.12 6.27 -5.07
N VAL A 493 -0.55 5.08 -4.87
CA VAL A 493 -1.00 3.84 -5.51
C VAL A 493 -2.44 3.52 -5.11
N GLU A 494 -2.77 3.60 -3.82
CA GLU A 494 -4.14 3.34 -3.34
C GLU A 494 -5.15 4.33 -3.95
N LEU A 495 -4.77 5.60 -4.10
CA LEU A 495 -5.59 6.60 -4.77
C LEU A 495 -5.82 6.22 -6.24
N CYS A 496 -4.76 5.84 -6.96
CA CYS A 496 -4.85 5.40 -8.36
C CYS A 496 -5.75 4.16 -8.51
N ASP A 497 -5.63 3.17 -7.61
CA ASP A 497 -6.45 1.95 -7.63
C ASP A 497 -7.94 2.24 -7.39
N ARG A 498 -8.25 3.19 -6.51
CA ARG A 498 -9.63 3.63 -6.26
C ARG A 498 -10.20 4.36 -7.46
N LEU A 499 -9.45 5.29 -8.03
CA LEU A 499 -9.84 6.01 -9.24
C LEU A 499 -10.01 5.06 -10.44
N ALA A 500 -9.10 4.09 -10.61
CA ALA A 500 -9.19 3.08 -11.67
C ALA A 500 -10.46 2.24 -11.55
N ARG A 501 -10.83 1.85 -10.33
CA ARG A 501 -12.05 1.07 -10.06
C ARG A 501 -13.32 1.84 -10.40
N ASP A 502 -13.39 3.12 -10.05
CA ASP A 502 -14.60 3.95 -10.23
C ASP A 502 -14.72 4.53 -11.64
N THR A 503 -13.61 4.61 -12.38
CA THR A 503 -13.57 5.11 -13.75
C THR A 503 -13.47 4.02 -14.81
N GLY A 504 -13.17 2.77 -14.41
CA GLY A 504 -12.92 1.67 -15.34
C GLY A 504 -11.60 1.81 -16.14
N LEU A 505 -10.79 2.83 -15.85
CA LEU A 505 -9.54 3.10 -16.55
C LEU A 505 -8.36 2.33 -15.94
N ARG A 506 -7.37 2.00 -16.77
CA ARG A 506 -6.06 1.56 -16.28
C ARG A 506 -5.21 2.81 -16.02
N LEU A 507 -5.11 3.20 -14.75
CA LEU A 507 -4.32 4.35 -14.33
C LEU A 507 -2.93 3.91 -13.87
N PRO A 508 -1.85 4.57 -14.32
CA PRO A 508 -0.51 4.26 -13.83
C PRO A 508 -0.39 4.66 -12.36
N ALA A 509 0.32 3.86 -11.57
CA ALA A 509 0.57 4.14 -10.15
C ALA A 509 1.34 5.48 -9.93
N THR A 510 1.96 5.98 -10.99
CA THR A 510 2.69 7.26 -11.01
C THR A 510 1.82 8.47 -11.34
N LEU A 511 0.51 8.30 -11.57
CA LEU A 511 -0.40 9.38 -11.96
C LEU A 511 -0.30 10.60 -11.03
N VAL A 512 -0.28 10.36 -9.72
CA VAL A 512 -0.24 11.43 -8.70
C VAL A 512 1.10 12.15 -8.60
N PHE A 513 2.17 11.56 -9.13
CA PHE A 513 3.49 12.19 -9.22
C PHE A 513 3.65 13.00 -10.51
N GLY A 514 3.07 12.54 -11.62
CA GLY A 514 3.03 13.29 -12.88
C GLY A 514 2.00 14.44 -12.86
N PHE A 515 0.95 14.30 -12.06
CA PHE A 515 -0.14 15.27 -11.91
C PHE A 515 -0.37 15.57 -10.44
N PRO A 516 0.48 16.41 -9.83
CA PRO A 516 0.66 16.49 -8.37
C PRO A 516 -0.49 17.16 -7.61
N THR A 517 -1.55 17.60 -8.26
CA THR A 517 -2.72 18.21 -7.61
C THR A 517 -4.03 17.53 -8.01
N PRO A 518 -5.10 17.59 -7.20
CA PRO A 518 -6.41 17.04 -7.55
C PRO A 518 -6.95 17.56 -8.89
N GLU A 519 -6.74 18.84 -9.20
CA GLU A 519 -7.17 19.44 -10.47
C GLU A 519 -6.46 18.82 -11.67
N LEU A 520 -5.13 18.67 -11.60
CA LEU A 520 -4.34 18.10 -12.69
C LEU A 520 -4.65 16.61 -12.87
N ALA A 521 -4.75 15.85 -11.78
CA ALA A 521 -5.11 14.44 -11.83
C ALA A 521 -6.52 14.22 -12.42
N ALA A 522 -7.49 15.06 -12.07
CA ALA A 522 -8.84 14.98 -12.63
C ALA A 522 -8.88 15.27 -14.12
N ARG A 523 -8.09 16.25 -14.59
CA ARG A 523 -7.96 16.56 -16.02
C ARG A 523 -7.34 15.42 -16.80
N GLU A 524 -6.28 14.81 -16.27
CA GLU A 524 -5.65 13.64 -16.90
C GLU A 524 -6.61 12.46 -17.00
N VAL A 525 -7.32 12.14 -15.92
CA VAL A 525 -8.35 11.08 -15.92
C VAL A 525 -9.46 11.40 -16.93
N SER A 526 -9.85 12.69 -17.07
CA SER A 526 -10.82 13.13 -18.08
C SER A 526 -10.31 12.95 -19.50
N ALA A 527 -9.02 13.23 -19.74
CA ALA A 527 -8.39 13.04 -21.05
C ALA A 527 -8.32 11.56 -21.46
N LEU A 528 -8.01 10.67 -20.51
CA LEU A 528 -7.97 9.23 -20.72
C LEU A 528 -9.34 8.59 -21.03
N LEU A 529 -10.44 9.22 -20.59
CA LEU A 529 -11.81 8.81 -20.96
C LEU A 529 -12.20 9.17 -22.40
N GLY A 530 -11.35 9.93 -23.09
CA GLY A 530 -11.58 10.36 -24.48
C GLY A 530 -12.49 11.60 -24.61
N PRO A 531 -12.67 12.12 -25.82
CA PRO A 531 -13.54 13.25 -26.06
C PRO A 531 -14.99 12.87 -25.76
N GLY A 532 -15.61 13.56 -24.78
CA GLY A 532 -17.04 13.44 -24.51
C GLY A 532 -17.89 14.03 -25.64
N PRO A 533 -19.22 13.90 -25.57
CA PRO A 533 -20.10 14.55 -26.52
C PRO A 533 -19.79 16.06 -26.52
N GLN A 534 -19.40 16.57 -27.68
CA GLN A 534 -19.18 18.00 -27.87
C GLN A 534 -20.56 18.68 -27.80
N GLU A 535 -20.73 19.62 -26.89
CA GLU A 535 -21.83 20.57 -27.01
C GLU A 535 -21.63 21.37 -28.31
N PRO A 536 -22.69 21.61 -29.09
CA PRO A 536 -22.57 22.52 -30.21
C PRO A 536 -22.07 23.87 -29.69
N CYS A 537 -21.03 24.38 -30.34
CA CYS A 537 -20.40 25.67 -30.03
C CYS A 537 -21.46 26.72 -29.71
N GLY A 538 -21.21 27.54 -28.67
CA GLY A 538 -22.17 28.49 -28.14
C GLY A 538 -22.80 29.43 -29.20
N PRO A 539 -23.89 30.13 -28.90
CA PRO A 539 -24.67 30.90 -29.85
C PRO A 539 -23.86 31.95 -30.65
N GLU A 540 -22.69 32.34 -30.14
CA GLU A 540 -21.78 33.29 -30.78
C GLU A 540 -21.01 32.67 -31.98
N LEU A 541 -20.62 31.38 -31.88
CA LEU A 541 -19.99 30.66 -33.01
C LEU A 541 -21.02 30.24 -34.06
N ALA A 542 -22.21 29.86 -33.67
CA ALA A 542 -23.33 29.63 -34.60
C ALA A 542 -23.73 30.90 -35.34
N GLY A 543 -23.64 32.07 -34.70
CA GLY A 543 -23.82 33.38 -35.33
C GLY A 543 -22.71 33.70 -36.34
N LEU A 544 -21.46 33.31 -36.05
CA LEU A 544 -20.33 33.50 -36.94
C LEU A 544 -20.43 32.56 -38.15
N GLU A 545 -20.82 31.31 -37.98
CA GLU A 545 -21.04 30.34 -39.06
C GLU A 545 -22.18 30.80 -39.99
N ALA A 546 -23.30 31.28 -39.42
CA ALA A 546 -24.39 31.81 -40.22
C ALA A 546 -24.00 33.08 -40.99
N ALA A 547 -23.12 33.93 -40.41
CA ALA A 547 -22.59 35.13 -41.10
C ALA A 547 -21.61 34.76 -42.21
N LEU A 548 -20.82 33.71 -42.06
CA LEU A 548 -19.89 33.17 -43.07
C LEU A 548 -20.63 32.47 -44.23
N ASP A 549 -21.71 31.75 -43.93
CA ASP A 549 -22.60 31.15 -44.94
C ASP A 549 -23.35 32.19 -45.77
N GLY A 550 -23.61 33.37 -45.18
CA GLY A 550 -24.23 34.52 -45.88
C GLY A 550 -23.32 35.23 -46.87
N LEU A 551 -21.99 34.97 -46.88
CA LEU A 551 -21.02 35.53 -47.82
C LEU A 551 -21.01 34.72 -49.13
N SER A 552 -21.92 35.05 -50.03
CA SER A 552 -22.04 34.40 -51.35
C SER A 552 -20.95 34.85 -52.30
N GLY A 553 -20.14 33.91 -52.83
CA GLY A 553 -19.21 34.11 -53.93
C GLY A 553 -17.73 34.22 -53.54
N ASP A 554 -16.85 34.01 -54.56
CA ASP A 554 -15.36 34.07 -54.46
C ASP A 554 -14.82 35.53 -54.49
N GLY A 555 -15.49 36.45 -53.80
CA GLY A 555 -15.15 37.86 -53.76
C GLY A 555 -13.97 38.21 -52.85
N PRO A 556 -13.36 39.39 -52.99
CA PRO A 556 -12.23 39.86 -52.19
C PRO A 556 -12.55 39.90 -50.69
N ASP A 557 -13.81 40.10 -50.29
CA ASP A 557 -14.24 40.17 -48.91
C ASP A 557 -14.15 38.81 -48.18
N ARG A 558 -14.41 37.69 -48.91
CA ARG A 558 -14.31 36.36 -48.34
C ARG A 558 -12.85 35.94 -48.07
N ARG A 559 -11.92 36.35 -48.96
CA ARG A 559 -10.47 36.12 -48.77
C ARG A 559 -9.94 36.94 -47.59
N ALA A 560 -10.33 38.20 -47.46
CA ALA A 560 -9.92 39.04 -46.34
C ALA A 560 -10.43 38.52 -45.00
N VAL A 561 -11.64 37.93 -44.96
CA VAL A 561 -12.20 37.28 -43.74
C VAL A 561 -11.47 35.97 -43.45
N ALA A 562 -11.13 35.17 -44.49
CA ALA A 562 -10.37 33.92 -44.30
C ALA A 562 -8.95 34.20 -43.77
N ASP A 563 -8.22 35.16 -44.34
CA ASP A 563 -6.90 35.56 -43.86
C ASP A 563 -6.94 36.08 -42.41
N ARG A 564 -8.01 36.79 -42.04
CA ARG A 564 -8.18 37.28 -40.66
C ARG A 564 -8.51 36.17 -39.66
N LEU A 565 -9.30 35.17 -40.06
CA LEU A 565 -9.59 33.99 -39.27
C LEU A 565 -8.36 33.11 -39.07
N GLU A 566 -7.49 32.95 -40.06
CA GLU A 566 -6.21 32.23 -39.94
C GLU A 566 -5.27 32.94 -38.95
N VAL A 567 -5.18 34.27 -38.97
CA VAL A 567 -4.38 35.05 -38.02
C VAL A 567 -4.92 34.92 -36.60
N LEU A 568 -6.24 34.95 -36.43
CA LEU A 568 -6.87 34.73 -35.11
C LEU A 568 -6.70 33.30 -34.60
N ALA A 569 -6.81 32.32 -35.49
CA ALA A 569 -6.59 30.92 -35.15
C ALA A 569 -5.12 30.63 -34.80
N ALA A 570 -4.17 31.28 -35.47
CA ALA A 570 -2.75 31.20 -35.14
C ALA A 570 -2.45 31.88 -33.77
N GLY A 571 -3.14 32.99 -33.46
CA GLY A 571 -3.04 33.66 -32.17
C GLY A 571 -3.59 32.82 -31.02
N LEU A 572 -4.70 32.11 -31.23
CA LEU A 572 -5.31 31.20 -30.22
C LEU A 572 -4.52 29.89 -30.02
N ARG A 573 -3.70 29.50 -31.00
CA ARG A 573 -2.82 28.30 -30.87
C ARG A 573 -1.48 28.60 -30.21
N ARG A 574 -1.12 29.88 -30.01
CA ARG A 574 0.04 30.24 -29.20
C ARG A 574 -0.30 30.02 -27.74
N PRO A 575 0.54 29.25 -26.96
CA PRO A 575 0.39 29.19 -25.54
C PRO A 575 0.50 30.62 -24.95
N ALA A 576 -0.39 30.97 -24.04
CA ALA A 576 -0.40 32.26 -23.38
C ALA A 576 0.95 32.45 -22.66
N ALA A 577 1.72 33.45 -23.07
CA ALA A 577 2.94 33.83 -22.38
C ALA A 577 2.58 34.29 -20.97
N GLN A 578 3.12 33.63 -19.96
CA GLN A 578 3.03 34.07 -18.58
C GLN A 578 3.87 35.35 -18.41
N PRO A 579 3.41 36.38 -17.75
CA PRO A 579 4.19 37.56 -17.50
C PRO A 579 5.13 37.31 -16.30
N GLY A 580 6.44 37.25 -16.54
CA GLY A 580 7.49 37.51 -15.57
C GLY A 580 8.08 36.28 -14.87
N GLY A 581 8.69 35.34 -15.61
CA GLY A 581 9.67 34.40 -15.11
C GLY A 581 11.05 34.65 -15.72
N PRO A 582 12.15 34.25 -15.07
CA PRO A 582 13.47 34.30 -15.68
C PRO A 582 13.55 33.40 -16.93
N PRO A 583 14.53 33.61 -17.85
CA PRO A 583 14.56 32.93 -19.13
C PRO A 583 14.67 31.42 -18.97
N ASP A 584 13.83 30.70 -19.74
CA ASP A 584 13.82 29.24 -19.86
C ASP A 584 15.23 28.71 -20.13
N GLU A 585 15.86 28.06 -19.16
CA GLU A 585 16.89 27.09 -19.42
C GLU A 585 16.18 25.79 -19.88
N ASP A 586 16.64 25.28 -20.98
CA ASP A 586 16.11 24.09 -21.66
C ASP A 586 16.25 22.87 -20.71
N LEU A 587 15.15 22.46 -20.09
CA LEU A 587 15.10 21.36 -19.11
C LEU A 587 15.58 20.01 -19.67
N ASP A 588 15.64 19.87 -20.98
CA ASP A 588 16.16 18.68 -21.67
C ASP A 588 17.70 18.59 -21.65
N SER A 589 18.39 19.64 -21.18
CA SER A 589 19.86 19.71 -21.10
C SER A 589 20.42 19.71 -19.66
N VAL A 590 19.57 19.66 -18.63
CA VAL A 590 19.98 19.72 -17.23
C VAL A 590 20.30 18.32 -16.72
N SER A 591 21.50 18.16 -16.11
CA SER A 591 21.91 16.88 -15.50
C SER A 591 21.02 16.52 -14.31
N VAL A 592 20.85 15.22 -14.07
CA VAL A 592 20.02 14.68 -12.97
C VAL A 592 20.45 15.24 -11.60
N ASP A 593 21.76 15.50 -11.41
CA ASP A 593 22.28 16.11 -10.18
C ASP A 593 21.77 17.53 -10.00
N ARG A 594 21.67 18.31 -11.10
CA ARG A 594 21.15 19.68 -11.06
C ARG A 594 19.64 19.74 -10.84
N LEU A 595 18.91 18.73 -11.33
CA LEU A 595 17.46 18.56 -11.04
C LEU A 595 17.22 18.19 -9.57
N LEU A 596 18.11 17.38 -8.99
CA LEU A 596 18.06 17.03 -7.57
C LEU A 596 18.45 18.23 -6.69
N ASP A 597 19.46 19.02 -7.08
CA ASP A 597 19.84 20.26 -6.40
C ASP A 597 18.71 21.30 -6.44
N ILE A 598 18.01 21.44 -7.57
CA ILE A 598 16.84 22.33 -7.71
C ILE A 598 15.68 21.84 -6.82
N ILE A 599 15.50 20.52 -6.71
CA ILE A 599 14.50 19.92 -5.84
C ILE A 599 14.86 20.14 -4.37
N ASP A 600 16.13 20.00 -3.99
CA ASP A 600 16.58 20.22 -2.62
C ASP A 600 16.60 21.71 -2.24
N GLU A 601 17.00 22.62 -3.15
CA GLU A 601 16.95 24.08 -2.91
C GLU A 601 15.52 24.63 -2.78
N GLU A 602 14.53 24.06 -3.48
CA GLU A 602 13.12 24.43 -3.29
C GLU A 602 12.51 23.86 -2.00
N PHE A 603 13.13 22.83 -1.41
CA PHE A 603 12.64 22.21 -0.17
C PHE A 603 13.30 22.75 1.10
N ASP A 604 14.46 23.42 1.01
CA ASP A 604 15.12 24.08 2.17
C ASP A 604 14.64 25.55 2.39
N THR A 605 13.80 26.08 1.50
CA THR A 605 13.28 27.47 1.57
C THR A 605 11.77 27.55 1.87
N ALA A 606 11.12 26.46 2.35
CA ALA A 606 9.70 26.47 2.73
C ALA A 606 9.49 26.05 4.18
#